data_6cba1d9339520b7b7d1ed4c2e3c96b65
#
_entry.id   6cba1d9339520b7b7d1ed4c2e3c96b65
#
_cell.length_a   1.000
_cell.length_b   1.000
_cell.length_c   1.000
_cell.angle_alpha   90.00
_cell.angle_beta   90.00
_cell.angle_gamma   90.00
#
_symmetry.space_group_name_H-M   'P 1'
#
loop_
_entity.id
_entity.type
_entity.pdbx_description
1 polymer ?
#
loop_
_entity_poly.entity_id
_entity_poly.type
_entity_poly.pdbx_seq_one_letter_code
_entity_poly.pdbx_strand_id
1 'polypeptide(L)'
;MAKRDYYETLGIAKGAAADEIKKAYRSKVKELHPDRNADNPNAEAQFKEVGEAYDVLKDADKKAAYDRYGHAAFEGGMGGGGGRPGGGFGGGGQGDFSSAFSDVFDDLFGDFMGGRGGAQGGGRRAARGSDLRFNLRVSLEDAFSGLQKSINVPASVSCDSCSGSGAEGGAEPTTCPTCSGMGKVRAQQGFFTVERTCPTCSGLGQIIKNPCAKCRGAGRVEKDRSLSVNIPAGVETGTRIRLAGEGEAGMRGGPSGDLYIFIEVEEHELFERDGPNLFCRVPVTMGNAALGGSIEVPTIDGGRGRVQIPSGSQSGRQMRLRGKGMPHLRGGATGDMIIELAVETPVNLTSRQKELLREFEELSEENNPESSSFFSSVKSFWDSMKG
;
A
#
# COMPACT_ATOMS: atom_id res chain seq x y z
N MET A 1 13.59 -24.72 32.69
CA MET A 1 13.47 -23.67 33.74
C MET A 1 11.99 -23.38 33.90
N ALA A 2 11.49 -23.22 35.13
CA ALA A 2 10.09 -22.87 35.35
C ALA A 2 9.82 -21.47 34.77
N LYS A 3 8.76 -21.32 33.98
CA LYS A 3 8.33 -20.01 33.45
C LYS A 3 7.99 -19.10 34.63
N ARG A 4 8.37 -17.79 34.50
CA ARG A 4 8.01 -16.78 35.51
C ARG A 4 6.53 -16.51 35.49
N ASP A 5 5.95 -16.14 36.62
CA ASP A 5 4.55 -15.72 36.70
C ASP A 5 4.33 -14.49 35.80
N TYR A 6 3.21 -14.46 35.03
CA TYR A 6 2.93 -13.39 34.10
C TYR A 6 2.72 -12.03 34.78
N TYR A 7 2.18 -12.01 35.99
CA TYR A 7 2.07 -10.79 36.78
C TYR A 7 3.42 -10.27 37.24
N GLU A 8 4.32 -11.18 37.64
CA GLU A 8 5.72 -10.83 37.98
C GLU A 8 6.49 -10.34 36.75
N THR A 9 6.28 -10.95 35.58
CA THR A 9 6.91 -10.55 34.32
C THR A 9 6.53 -9.12 33.95
N LEU A 10 5.28 -8.71 34.15
CA LEU A 10 4.83 -7.34 33.95
C LEU A 10 5.14 -6.40 35.11
N GLY A 11 5.53 -6.93 36.29
CA GLY A 11 5.81 -6.14 37.51
C GLY A 11 4.55 -5.57 38.16
N ILE A 12 3.44 -6.31 38.14
CA ILE A 12 2.13 -5.91 38.69
C ILE A 12 1.61 -6.95 39.71
N ALA A 13 0.66 -6.56 40.54
CA ALA A 13 0.03 -7.44 41.50
C ALA A 13 -0.96 -8.42 40.82
N LYS A 14 -1.12 -9.62 41.37
CA LYS A 14 -2.18 -10.55 40.93
C LYS A 14 -3.55 -9.89 41.09
N GLY A 15 -4.36 -10.01 40.03
CA GLY A 15 -5.67 -9.41 40.02
C GLY A 15 -5.72 -7.95 39.53
N ALA A 16 -4.59 -7.40 39.07
CA ALA A 16 -4.49 -6.04 38.51
C ALA A 16 -5.59 -5.77 37.45
N ALA A 17 -6.06 -4.54 37.39
CA ALA A 17 -7.08 -4.10 36.44
C ALA A 17 -6.51 -4.02 35.00
N ALA A 18 -7.38 -4.08 33.99
CA ALA A 18 -6.98 -4.09 32.57
C ALA A 18 -6.14 -2.85 32.19
N ASP A 19 -6.45 -1.70 32.77
CA ASP A 19 -5.67 -0.45 32.52
C ASP A 19 -4.27 -0.49 33.15
N GLU A 20 -4.12 -1.13 34.31
CA GLU A 20 -2.82 -1.32 34.96
C GLU A 20 -1.95 -2.27 34.16
N ILE A 21 -2.52 -3.41 33.68
CA ILE A 21 -1.86 -4.37 32.80
C ILE A 21 -1.35 -3.66 31.53
N LYS A 22 -2.19 -2.86 30.89
CA LYS A 22 -1.84 -2.12 29.67
C LYS A 22 -0.75 -1.09 29.92
N LYS A 23 -0.78 -0.38 31.06
CA LYS A 23 0.22 0.61 31.43
C LYS A 23 1.57 -0.04 31.72
N ALA A 24 1.57 -1.13 32.48
CA ALA A 24 2.79 -1.91 32.79
C ALA A 24 3.44 -2.47 31.53
N TYR A 25 2.65 -3.05 30.63
CA TYR A 25 3.13 -3.55 29.35
C TYR A 25 3.82 -2.45 28.53
N ARG A 26 3.17 -1.28 28.34
CA ARG A 26 3.78 -0.17 27.62
C ARG A 26 5.10 0.31 28.22
N SER A 27 5.21 0.30 29.55
CA SER A 27 6.44 0.66 30.24
C SER A 27 7.56 -0.36 29.95
N LYS A 28 7.25 -1.66 30.07
CA LYS A 28 8.20 -2.77 29.86
C LYS A 28 8.64 -2.88 28.39
N VAL A 29 7.74 -2.70 27.43
CA VAL A 29 8.08 -2.66 26.01
C VAL A 29 9.06 -1.51 25.70
N LYS A 30 8.84 -0.33 26.29
CA LYS A 30 9.74 0.83 26.09
C LYS A 30 11.11 0.63 26.74
N GLU A 31 11.16 -0.10 27.87
CA GLU A 31 12.38 -0.44 28.59
C GLU A 31 13.19 -1.51 27.84
N LEU A 32 12.54 -2.55 27.34
CA LEU A 32 13.17 -3.74 26.73
C LEU A 32 13.23 -3.70 25.19
N HIS A 33 12.97 -2.54 24.57
CA HIS A 33 12.98 -2.42 23.10
C HIS A 33 14.36 -2.77 22.54
N PRO A 34 14.47 -3.63 21.50
CA PRO A 34 15.74 -4.08 20.95
C PRO A 34 16.63 -2.93 20.46
N ASP A 35 16.05 -1.88 19.87
CA ASP A 35 16.82 -0.70 19.40
C ASP A 35 17.48 0.09 20.53
N ARG A 36 17.03 -0.09 21.78
CA ARG A 36 17.58 0.59 22.96
C ARG A 36 18.50 -0.30 23.78
N ASN A 37 18.46 -1.60 23.54
CA ASN A 37 19.19 -2.62 24.30
C ASN A 37 19.98 -3.55 23.36
N ALA A 38 20.60 -3.00 22.32
CA ALA A 38 21.37 -3.77 21.32
C ALA A 38 22.51 -4.60 21.95
N ASP A 39 23.04 -4.18 23.10
CA ASP A 39 24.14 -4.82 23.80
C ASP A 39 23.69 -5.88 24.82
N ASN A 40 22.39 -6.06 25.03
CA ASN A 40 21.87 -7.03 26.02
C ASN A 40 21.38 -8.32 25.33
N PRO A 41 22.10 -9.44 25.42
CA PRO A 41 21.74 -10.71 24.78
C PRO A 41 20.42 -11.31 25.30
N ASN A 42 19.93 -10.86 26.45
CA ASN A 42 18.71 -11.35 27.08
C ASN A 42 17.49 -10.45 26.79
N ALA A 43 17.68 -9.27 26.18
CA ALA A 43 16.59 -8.31 25.93
C ALA A 43 15.50 -8.89 25.05
N GLU A 44 15.86 -9.64 24.01
CA GLU A 44 14.92 -10.28 23.11
C GLU A 44 14.08 -11.35 23.80
N ALA A 45 14.70 -12.17 24.66
CA ALA A 45 13.99 -13.20 25.43
C ALA A 45 13.02 -12.57 26.43
N GLN A 46 13.45 -11.53 27.15
CA GLN A 46 12.60 -10.79 28.09
C GLN A 46 11.46 -10.05 27.37
N PHE A 47 11.71 -9.50 26.20
CA PHE A 47 10.67 -8.87 25.39
C PHE A 47 9.58 -9.86 24.97
N LYS A 48 9.97 -11.09 24.56
CA LYS A 48 9.04 -12.18 24.25
C LYS A 48 8.22 -12.61 25.46
N GLU A 49 8.85 -12.74 26.64
CA GLU A 49 8.15 -13.08 27.88
C GLU A 49 7.12 -12.00 28.27
N VAL A 50 7.46 -10.72 28.13
CA VAL A 50 6.57 -9.60 28.39
C VAL A 50 5.39 -9.57 27.41
N GLY A 51 5.63 -9.91 26.14
CA GLY A 51 4.60 -10.03 25.11
C GLY A 51 3.62 -11.18 25.44
N GLU A 52 4.13 -12.37 25.77
CA GLU A 52 3.32 -13.54 26.15
C GLU A 52 2.47 -13.24 27.40
N ALA A 53 3.05 -12.62 28.41
CA ALA A 53 2.34 -12.24 29.63
C ALA A 53 1.19 -11.26 29.35
N TYR A 54 1.40 -10.26 28.52
CA TYR A 54 0.38 -9.31 28.14
C TYR A 54 -0.74 -9.95 27.33
N ASP A 55 -0.43 -10.83 26.38
CA ASP A 55 -1.41 -11.50 25.54
C ASP A 55 -2.38 -12.39 26.33
N VAL A 56 -1.91 -12.98 27.42
CA VAL A 56 -2.75 -13.76 28.31
C VAL A 56 -3.55 -12.86 29.25
N LEU A 57 -2.95 -11.84 29.84
CA LEU A 57 -3.59 -11.01 30.86
C LEU A 57 -4.50 -9.92 30.32
N LYS A 58 -4.38 -9.53 29.03
CA LYS A 58 -5.25 -8.52 28.40
C LYS A 58 -6.68 -9.02 28.15
N ASP A 59 -6.85 -10.31 27.99
CA ASP A 59 -8.11 -10.97 27.71
C ASP A 59 -8.74 -11.52 28.99
N ALA A 60 -9.99 -11.18 29.27
CA ALA A 60 -10.66 -11.54 30.51
C ALA A 60 -10.79 -13.06 30.70
N ASP A 61 -11.03 -13.82 29.63
CA ASP A 61 -11.22 -15.26 29.69
C ASP A 61 -9.88 -15.99 29.86
N LYS A 62 -8.84 -15.54 29.16
CA LYS A 62 -7.49 -16.07 29.29
C LYS A 62 -6.91 -15.76 30.69
N LYS A 63 -7.15 -14.53 31.16
CA LYS A 63 -6.77 -14.13 32.52
C LYS A 63 -7.43 -15.01 33.57
N ALA A 64 -8.74 -15.24 33.44
CA ALA A 64 -9.48 -16.11 34.39
C ALA A 64 -8.98 -17.55 34.34
N ALA A 65 -8.61 -18.07 33.18
CA ALA A 65 -8.00 -19.39 33.03
C ALA A 65 -6.60 -19.44 33.67
N TYR A 66 -5.79 -18.41 33.47
CA TYR A 66 -4.47 -18.27 34.07
C TYR A 66 -4.54 -18.15 35.61
N ASP A 67 -5.48 -17.36 36.11
CA ASP A 67 -5.70 -17.16 37.56
C ASP A 67 -6.10 -18.47 38.27
N ARG A 68 -6.78 -19.40 37.55
CA ARG A 68 -7.20 -20.69 38.10
C ARG A 68 -6.15 -21.80 37.99
N TYR A 69 -5.45 -21.87 36.87
CA TYR A 69 -4.64 -23.04 36.52
C TYR A 69 -3.15 -22.68 36.28
N GLY A 70 -2.78 -21.40 36.36
CA GLY A 70 -1.43 -20.93 36.07
C GLY A 70 -0.98 -21.24 34.65
N HIS A 71 0.31 -21.44 34.46
CA HIS A 71 0.91 -21.82 33.17
C HIS A 71 0.36 -23.14 32.60
N ALA A 72 -0.10 -24.04 33.47
CA ALA A 72 -0.68 -25.33 33.08
C ALA A 72 -1.92 -25.18 32.19
N ALA A 73 -2.62 -24.04 32.27
CA ALA A 73 -3.74 -23.73 31.38
C ALA A 73 -3.31 -23.62 29.92
N PHE A 74 -2.03 -23.32 29.67
CA PHE A 74 -1.49 -23.03 28.34
C PHE A 74 -0.36 -23.99 27.93
N GLU A 75 0.24 -24.75 28.87
CA GLU A 75 1.25 -25.77 28.59
C GLU A 75 0.64 -27.15 28.28
N GLY A 76 -0.62 -27.34 28.63
CA GLY A 76 -1.35 -28.57 28.38
C GLY A 76 -2.07 -28.51 27.02
N GLY A 77 -1.35 -28.74 25.94
CA GLY A 77 -1.94 -29.34 24.76
C GLY A 77 -2.56 -30.68 25.15
N MET A 78 -3.82 -30.66 25.62
CA MET A 78 -4.57 -31.82 26.05
C MET A 78 -4.65 -32.81 24.90
N GLY A 79 -3.88 -33.85 25.07
CA GLY A 79 -3.55 -34.88 24.15
C GLY A 79 -4.71 -35.56 23.45
N GLY A 80 -4.43 -35.97 22.29
CA GLY A 80 -5.23 -36.87 21.49
C GLY A 80 -4.60 -37.08 20.13
N GLY A 81 -3.54 -37.89 20.05
CA GLY A 81 -3.30 -38.69 18.84
C GLY A 81 -2.33 -38.17 17.80
N GLY A 82 -1.09 -38.63 17.86
CA GLY A 82 -0.38 -39.13 16.67
C GLY A 82 0.46 -38.14 15.87
N GLY A 83 1.72 -38.01 16.27
CA GLY A 83 2.91 -38.13 15.41
C GLY A 83 3.00 -37.33 14.10
N ARG A 84 3.95 -36.39 14.04
CA ARG A 84 5.11 -36.51 13.12
C ARG A 84 6.08 -35.34 13.29
N PRO A 85 7.39 -35.63 13.37
CA PRO A 85 8.43 -34.61 13.34
C PRO A 85 8.86 -34.36 11.89
N GLY A 86 9.22 -33.13 11.58
CA GLY A 86 9.97 -32.87 10.35
C GLY A 86 9.59 -31.58 9.63
N GLY A 87 10.52 -30.66 9.61
CA GLY A 87 10.50 -29.54 8.67
C GLY A 87 11.09 -28.27 9.23
N GLY A 88 12.43 -28.20 9.26
CA GLY A 88 13.13 -26.96 9.57
C GLY A 88 12.89 -25.91 8.51
N PHE A 89 12.78 -24.66 8.95
CA PHE A 89 12.89 -23.51 8.06
C PHE A 89 13.88 -22.52 8.67
N GLY A 90 15.10 -22.59 8.19
CA GLY A 90 16.08 -21.54 8.38
C GLY A 90 15.98 -20.53 7.25
N GLY A 91 16.20 -19.26 7.55
CA GLY A 91 16.54 -18.26 6.56
C GLY A 91 15.79 -16.94 6.65
N GLY A 92 16.33 -15.98 7.40
CA GLY A 92 16.61 -14.59 7.07
C GLY A 92 15.51 -13.70 6.48
N GLY A 93 15.14 -12.64 7.22
CA GLY A 93 14.36 -11.53 6.66
C GLY A 93 13.81 -10.65 7.79
N GLN A 94 14.49 -9.55 8.05
CA GLN A 94 14.11 -8.50 9.00
C GLN A 94 12.88 -7.74 8.47
N GLY A 95 11.79 -7.77 9.18
CA GLY A 95 10.59 -6.97 8.86
C GLY A 95 9.30 -7.60 9.38
N ASP A 96 8.65 -6.90 10.28
CA ASP A 96 7.25 -7.10 10.69
C ASP A 96 6.91 -8.32 11.56
N PHE A 97 7.50 -8.34 12.74
CA PHE A 97 7.32 -9.42 13.73
C PHE A 97 5.97 -9.41 14.47
N SER A 98 5.19 -8.32 14.39
CA SER A 98 3.92 -8.21 15.14
C SER A 98 2.70 -8.77 14.37
N SER A 99 2.73 -8.76 13.04
CA SER A 99 1.66 -9.30 12.21
C SER A 99 1.73 -10.83 12.09
N ALA A 100 2.93 -11.39 12.01
CA ALA A 100 3.12 -12.84 11.89
C ALA A 100 2.69 -13.63 13.15
N PHE A 101 2.75 -13.02 14.33
CA PHE A 101 2.27 -13.65 15.58
C PHE A 101 0.75 -13.56 15.74
N SER A 102 0.10 -12.51 15.21
CA SER A 102 -1.36 -12.39 15.23
C SER A 102 -2.02 -13.43 14.34
N ASP A 103 -1.49 -13.65 13.14
CA ASP A 103 -2.07 -14.57 12.16
C ASP A 103 -1.93 -16.05 12.57
N VAL A 104 -0.80 -16.44 13.17
CA VAL A 104 -0.60 -17.82 13.67
C VAL A 104 -1.45 -18.09 14.91
N PHE A 105 -1.75 -17.06 15.70
CA PHE A 105 -2.57 -17.21 16.91
C PHE A 105 -4.07 -17.22 16.59
N ASP A 106 -4.53 -16.46 15.61
CA ASP A 106 -5.93 -16.47 15.15
C ASP A 106 -6.27 -17.78 14.43
N ASP A 107 -5.35 -18.35 13.64
CA ASP A 107 -5.56 -19.67 13.01
C ASP A 107 -5.60 -20.81 14.01
N LEU A 108 -4.74 -20.79 15.05
CA LEU A 108 -4.68 -21.87 16.04
C LEU A 108 -5.82 -21.80 17.07
N PHE A 109 -6.29 -20.61 17.43
CA PHE A 109 -7.35 -20.40 18.43
C PHE A 109 -8.75 -20.25 17.80
N GLY A 110 -8.85 -19.77 16.58
CA GLY A 110 -10.11 -19.72 15.82
C GLY A 110 -10.72 -21.10 15.61
N ASP A 111 -9.87 -22.11 15.42
CA ASP A 111 -10.31 -23.51 15.23
C ASP A 111 -10.71 -24.20 16.57
N PHE A 112 -10.15 -23.76 17.70
CA PHE A 112 -10.40 -24.34 19.01
C PHE A 112 -11.67 -23.77 19.70
N MET A 113 -12.01 -22.50 19.51
CA MET A 113 -13.13 -21.84 20.18
C MET A 113 -14.39 -21.73 19.31
N GLY A 114 -14.27 -21.90 17.97
CA GLY A 114 -15.39 -21.99 17.03
C GLY A 114 -16.11 -23.34 16.98
N GLY A 115 -15.66 -24.35 17.72
CA GLY A 115 -16.10 -25.74 17.61
C GLY A 115 -17.33 -26.15 18.39
N ARG A 116 -18.21 -25.25 18.83
CA ARG A 116 -19.46 -25.65 19.52
C ARG A 116 -20.64 -24.75 19.20
N GLY A 117 -21.03 -24.71 17.94
CA GLY A 117 -22.25 -24.03 17.51
C GLY A 117 -22.59 -24.31 16.06
N GLY A 118 -23.31 -25.42 15.78
CA GLY A 118 -24.04 -25.56 14.54
C GLY A 118 -23.36 -26.29 13.41
N ALA A 119 -23.20 -27.60 13.53
CA ALA A 119 -23.14 -28.48 12.38
C ALA A 119 -24.52 -28.46 11.70
N GLN A 120 -24.79 -27.44 10.91
CA GLN A 120 -25.95 -27.46 10.01
C GLN A 120 -25.52 -26.84 8.66
N GLY A 121 -25.35 -27.71 7.69
CA GLY A 121 -25.27 -27.38 6.29
C GLY A 121 -23.88 -26.91 5.81
N GLY A 122 -22.92 -27.84 5.70
CA GLY A 122 -21.71 -27.68 4.91
C GLY A 122 -21.97 -27.61 3.41
N GLY A 123 -22.88 -26.75 2.97
CA GLY A 123 -22.95 -26.32 1.57
C GLY A 123 -21.68 -25.49 1.31
N ARG A 124 -20.77 -25.97 0.48
CA ARG A 124 -19.64 -25.16 0.00
C ARG A 124 -20.21 -23.85 -0.50
N ARG A 125 -19.91 -22.75 0.20
CA ARG A 125 -20.24 -21.40 -0.25
C ARG A 125 -19.71 -21.27 -1.66
N ALA A 126 -20.58 -20.83 -2.57
CA ALA A 126 -20.18 -20.55 -3.94
C ALA A 126 -18.92 -19.69 -3.93
N ALA A 127 -17.90 -20.08 -4.69
CA ALA A 127 -16.61 -19.41 -4.66
C ALA A 127 -16.77 -17.96 -5.11
N ARG A 128 -16.19 -17.05 -4.34
CA ARG A 128 -16.12 -15.62 -4.70
C ARG A 128 -15.33 -15.46 -6.01
N GLY A 129 -15.76 -14.53 -6.85
CA GLY A 129 -15.04 -14.14 -8.06
C GLY A 129 -13.70 -13.49 -7.73
N SER A 130 -12.81 -13.51 -8.72
CA SER A 130 -11.49 -12.90 -8.62
C SER A 130 -11.60 -11.38 -8.58
N ASP A 131 -10.70 -10.75 -7.85
CA ASP A 131 -10.53 -9.31 -7.92
C ASP A 131 -9.85 -8.92 -9.24
N LEU A 132 -10.25 -7.80 -9.81
CA LEU A 132 -9.69 -7.26 -11.05
C LEU A 132 -8.77 -6.07 -10.74
N ARG A 133 -7.75 -5.92 -11.58
CA ARG A 133 -6.85 -4.77 -11.55
C ARG A 133 -6.98 -3.99 -12.87
N PHE A 134 -7.11 -2.68 -12.75
CA PHE A 134 -7.14 -1.77 -13.88
C PHE A 134 -6.18 -0.60 -13.63
N ASN A 135 -5.29 -0.31 -14.58
CA ASN A 135 -4.41 0.86 -14.51
C ASN A 135 -5.06 1.99 -15.30
N LEU A 136 -5.24 3.14 -14.66
CA LEU A 136 -5.87 4.32 -15.25
C LEU A 136 -4.88 5.46 -15.30
N ARG A 137 -4.58 5.92 -16.51
CA ARG A 137 -3.76 7.11 -16.75
C ARG A 137 -4.61 8.35 -16.71
N VAL A 138 -4.10 9.36 -16.02
CA VAL A 138 -4.72 10.66 -15.85
C VAL A 138 -3.67 11.75 -16.05
N SER A 139 -4.05 12.89 -16.63
CA SER A 139 -3.16 14.03 -16.75
C SER A 139 -2.92 14.69 -15.38
N LEU A 140 -1.93 15.55 -15.28
CA LEU A 140 -1.65 16.30 -14.06
C LEU A 140 -2.78 17.27 -13.71
N GLU A 141 -3.44 17.86 -14.72
CA GLU A 141 -4.60 18.75 -14.59
C GLU A 141 -5.83 18.00 -14.09
N ASP A 142 -6.06 16.78 -14.61
CA ASP A 142 -7.10 15.89 -14.13
C ASP A 142 -6.88 15.49 -12.68
N ALA A 143 -5.62 15.21 -12.32
CA ALA A 143 -5.24 14.91 -10.95
C ALA A 143 -5.37 16.13 -10.02
N PHE A 144 -5.20 17.35 -10.56
CA PHE A 144 -5.41 18.59 -9.82
C PHE A 144 -6.90 18.86 -9.56
N SER A 145 -7.74 18.80 -10.61
CA SER A 145 -9.16 19.16 -10.51
C SER A 145 -10.03 18.03 -9.96
N GLY A 146 -9.59 16.79 -10.09
CA GLY A 146 -10.43 15.61 -9.98
C GLY A 146 -11.33 15.47 -11.21
N LEU A 147 -11.75 14.27 -11.51
CA LEU A 147 -12.67 14.04 -12.62
C LEU A 147 -13.52 12.79 -12.40
N GLN A 148 -14.64 12.75 -13.13
CA GLN A 148 -15.43 11.54 -13.27
C GLN A 148 -15.17 10.95 -14.67
N LYS A 149 -14.65 9.73 -14.73
CA LYS A 149 -14.26 9.06 -15.97
C LYS A 149 -14.97 7.73 -16.13
N SER A 150 -15.50 7.47 -17.33
CA SER A 150 -16.03 6.15 -17.66
C SER A 150 -14.88 5.26 -18.18
N ILE A 151 -14.75 4.09 -17.60
CA ILE A 151 -13.78 3.07 -18.01
C ILE A 151 -14.48 1.82 -18.52
N ASN A 152 -13.94 1.17 -19.52
CA ASN A 152 -14.43 -0.10 -20.02
C ASN A 152 -13.52 -1.22 -19.49
N VAL A 153 -14.12 -2.14 -18.72
CA VAL A 153 -13.40 -3.24 -18.08
C VAL A 153 -13.99 -4.56 -18.58
N PRO A 154 -13.19 -5.40 -19.27
CA PRO A 154 -13.62 -6.74 -19.59
C PRO A 154 -13.71 -7.57 -18.30
N ALA A 155 -14.86 -8.14 -18.02
CA ALA A 155 -15.09 -8.90 -16.80
C ALA A 155 -16.05 -10.06 -17.06
N SER A 156 -15.84 -11.16 -16.33
CA SER A 156 -16.84 -12.23 -16.26
C SER A 156 -18.01 -11.76 -15.41
N VAL A 157 -19.20 -11.67 -16.00
CA VAL A 157 -20.44 -11.28 -15.30
C VAL A 157 -21.34 -12.49 -15.13
N SER A 158 -22.26 -12.44 -14.17
CA SER A 158 -23.28 -13.47 -14.00
C SER A 158 -24.11 -13.62 -15.27
N CYS A 159 -24.35 -14.84 -15.68
CA CYS A 159 -25.13 -15.14 -16.89
C CYS A 159 -26.60 -14.76 -16.67
N ASP A 160 -27.12 -13.88 -17.50
CA ASP A 160 -28.50 -13.37 -17.41
C ASP A 160 -29.54 -14.49 -17.63
N SER A 161 -29.22 -15.49 -18.51
CA SER A 161 -30.15 -16.55 -18.86
C SER A 161 -30.37 -17.58 -17.76
N CYS A 162 -29.41 -17.73 -16.83
CA CYS A 162 -29.51 -18.69 -15.73
C CYS A 162 -29.30 -18.04 -14.35
N SER A 163 -29.21 -16.71 -14.30
CA SER A 163 -28.97 -15.94 -13.05
C SER A 163 -27.81 -16.48 -12.23
N GLY A 164 -26.74 -16.90 -12.95
CA GLY A 164 -25.53 -17.42 -12.32
C GLY A 164 -25.54 -18.91 -11.95
N SER A 165 -26.67 -19.63 -12.00
CA SER A 165 -26.74 -21.05 -11.59
C SER A 165 -25.97 -21.99 -12.50
N GLY A 166 -25.79 -21.64 -13.78
CA GLY A 166 -25.21 -22.49 -14.82
C GLY A 166 -26.18 -23.51 -15.40
N ALA A 167 -27.38 -23.70 -14.83
CA ALA A 167 -28.40 -24.62 -15.29
C ALA A 167 -29.42 -23.92 -16.19
N GLU A 168 -30.00 -24.66 -17.13
CA GLU A 168 -31.05 -24.16 -18.00
C GLU A 168 -32.28 -23.67 -17.17
N GLY A 169 -32.84 -22.52 -17.57
CA GLY A 169 -33.98 -21.90 -16.88
C GLY A 169 -33.71 -21.47 -15.44
N GLY A 170 -32.44 -21.35 -15.02
CA GLY A 170 -32.11 -20.94 -13.66
C GLY A 170 -32.29 -22.04 -12.60
N ALA A 171 -32.46 -23.29 -13.01
CA ALA A 171 -32.60 -24.41 -12.10
C ALA A 171 -31.43 -24.54 -11.12
N GLU A 172 -31.69 -24.99 -9.91
CA GLU A 172 -30.62 -25.22 -8.93
C GLU A 172 -29.77 -26.46 -9.30
N PRO A 173 -28.45 -26.40 -9.16
CA PRO A 173 -27.57 -27.55 -9.30
C PRO A 173 -27.95 -28.66 -8.28
N THR A 174 -27.98 -29.89 -8.70
CA THR A 174 -28.30 -31.03 -7.82
C THR A 174 -27.04 -31.55 -7.13
N THR A 175 -27.21 -32.01 -5.87
CA THR A 175 -26.10 -32.63 -5.12
C THR A 175 -25.53 -33.83 -5.89
N CYS A 176 -24.24 -33.94 -6.00
CA CYS A 176 -23.58 -35.05 -6.67
C CYS A 176 -23.82 -36.37 -5.91
N PRO A 177 -24.44 -37.38 -6.53
CA PRO A 177 -24.74 -38.63 -5.85
C PRO A 177 -23.51 -39.45 -5.48
N THR A 178 -22.40 -39.30 -6.22
CA THR A 178 -21.18 -40.05 -5.98
C THR A 178 -20.41 -39.61 -4.74
N CYS A 179 -20.42 -38.33 -4.40
CA CYS A 179 -19.71 -37.80 -3.24
C CYS A 179 -20.66 -37.17 -2.20
N SER A 180 -21.95 -37.26 -2.42
CA SER A 180 -22.98 -36.68 -1.52
C SER A 180 -22.69 -35.21 -1.16
N GLY A 181 -22.23 -34.42 -2.13
CA GLY A 181 -21.90 -33.01 -1.95
C GLY A 181 -20.46 -32.73 -1.48
N MET A 182 -19.71 -33.70 -1.05
CA MET A 182 -18.34 -33.49 -0.49
C MET A 182 -17.29 -33.08 -1.53
N GLY A 183 -17.51 -33.33 -2.83
CA GLY A 183 -16.56 -33.04 -3.90
C GLY A 183 -15.34 -33.95 -3.93
N LYS A 184 -15.20 -34.84 -2.94
CA LYS A 184 -14.11 -35.82 -2.83
C LYS A 184 -14.69 -37.20 -2.56
N VAL A 185 -14.01 -38.24 -3.01
CA VAL A 185 -14.33 -39.62 -2.70
C VAL A 185 -13.14 -40.25 -1.96
N ARG A 186 -13.44 -41.07 -0.97
CA ARG A 186 -12.44 -41.81 -0.21
C ARG A 186 -12.30 -43.17 -0.82
N ALA A 187 -11.09 -43.51 -1.23
CA ALA A 187 -10.72 -44.84 -1.70
C ALA A 187 -9.76 -45.48 -0.68
N GLN A 188 -10.09 -46.67 -0.21
CA GLN A 188 -9.23 -47.44 0.68
C GLN A 188 -8.25 -48.24 -0.16
N GLN A 189 -6.96 -47.98 -0.02
CA GLN A 189 -5.89 -48.76 -0.63
C GLN A 189 -5.08 -49.43 0.49
N GLY A 190 -5.40 -50.69 0.79
CA GLY A 190 -4.80 -51.38 1.93
C GLY A 190 -5.14 -50.70 3.26
N PHE A 191 -4.13 -50.35 4.04
CA PHE A 191 -4.27 -49.68 5.35
C PHE A 191 -4.41 -48.14 5.25
N PHE A 192 -4.34 -47.56 4.04
CA PHE A 192 -4.39 -46.13 3.84
C PHE A 192 -5.70 -45.70 3.18
N THR A 193 -6.33 -44.64 3.71
CA THR A 193 -7.48 -43.99 3.07
C THR A 193 -6.93 -42.83 2.23
N VAL A 194 -7.10 -42.90 0.92
CA VAL A 194 -6.70 -41.82 -0.01
C VAL A 194 -7.93 -41.04 -0.43
N GLU A 195 -7.90 -39.74 -0.20
CA GLU A 195 -8.93 -38.84 -0.74
C GLU A 195 -8.59 -38.45 -2.18
N ARG A 196 -9.55 -38.65 -3.09
CA ARG A 196 -9.45 -38.23 -4.49
C ARG A 196 -10.57 -37.27 -4.84
N THR A 197 -10.30 -36.36 -5.76
CA THR A 197 -11.35 -35.52 -6.35
C THR A 197 -12.43 -36.39 -6.95
N CYS A 198 -13.70 -36.08 -6.67
CA CYS A 198 -14.81 -36.83 -7.20
C CYS A 198 -14.83 -36.77 -8.75
N PRO A 199 -14.76 -37.88 -9.47
CA PRO A 199 -14.69 -37.88 -10.94
C PRO A 199 -15.99 -37.37 -11.58
N THR A 200 -17.14 -37.54 -10.92
CA THR A 200 -18.45 -37.16 -11.45
C THR A 200 -18.70 -35.67 -11.42
N CYS A 201 -18.27 -34.97 -10.36
CA CYS A 201 -18.49 -33.54 -10.21
C CYS A 201 -17.19 -32.74 -10.29
N SER A 202 -16.04 -33.37 -10.56
CA SER A 202 -14.72 -32.72 -10.64
C SER A 202 -14.42 -31.82 -9.45
N GLY A 203 -14.80 -32.25 -8.25
CA GLY A 203 -14.55 -31.52 -7.01
C GLY A 203 -15.64 -30.52 -6.62
N LEU A 204 -16.62 -30.28 -7.44
CA LEU A 204 -17.65 -29.25 -7.22
C LEU A 204 -18.73 -29.64 -6.21
N GLY A 205 -18.91 -30.92 -5.95
CA GLY A 205 -19.95 -31.43 -5.03
C GLY A 205 -21.37 -31.42 -5.61
N GLN A 206 -21.60 -30.74 -6.72
CA GLN A 206 -22.87 -30.57 -7.39
C GLN A 206 -22.75 -30.87 -8.88
N ILE A 207 -23.84 -31.31 -9.50
CA ILE A 207 -23.92 -31.59 -10.94
C ILE A 207 -25.07 -30.79 -11.57
N ILE A 208 -24.89 -30.36 -12.78
CA ILE A 208 -25.87 -29.67 -13.60
C ILE A 208 -26.35 -30.69 -14.66
N LYS A 209 -27.62 -31.10 -14.60
CA LYS A 209 -28.18 -32.04 -15.56
C LYS A 209 -28.34 -31.42 -16.96
N ASN A 210 -28.90 -30.20 -16.98
CA ASN A 210 -29.11 -29.46 -18.24
C ASN A 210 -28.33 -28.14 -18.12
N PRO A 211 -27.13 -28.06 -18.75
CA PRO A 211 -26.33 -26.86 -18.71
C PRO A 211 -26.97 -25.74 -19.54
N CYS A 212 -26.93 -24.52 -19.02
CA CYS A 212 -27.39 -23.33 -19.72
C CYS A 212 -26.65 -23.17 -21.06
N ALA A 213 -27.40 -23.02 -22.15
CA ALA A 213 -26.83 -22.89 -23.52
C ALA A 213 -25.90 -21.68 -23.66
N LYS A 214 -26.19 -20.56 -22.97
CA LYS A 214 -25.40 -19.31 -23.07
C LYS A 214 -24.05 -19.41 -22.36
N CYS A 215 -24.01 -19.93 -21.14
CA CYS A 215 -22.76 -20.00 -20.34
C CYS A 215 -22.16 -21.43 -20.28
N ARG A 216 -22.78 -22.43 -20.90
CA ARG A 216 -22.34 -23.84 -20.96
C ARG A 216 -22.04 -24.42 -19.56
N GLY A 217 -22.84 -24.05 -18.58
CA GLY A 217 -22.68 -24.54 -17.20
C GLY A 217 -21.77 -23.72 -16.31
N ALA A 218 -21.06 -22.72 -16.84
CA ALA A 218 -20.14 -21.86 -16.06
C ALA A 218 -20.86 -20.91 -15.10
N GLY A 219 -22.12 -20.53 -15.39
CA GLY A 219 -22.89 -19.55 -14.63
C GLY A 219 -22.46 -18.10 -14.90
N ARG A 220 -21.42 -17.87 -15.69
CA ARG A 220 -20.87 -16.55 -16.01
C ARG A 220 -20.50 -16.44 -17.48
N VAL A 221 -20.50 -15.23 -18.01
CA VAL A 221 -20.13 -14.89 -19.40
C VAL A 221 -19.21 -13.68 -19.38
N GLU A 222 -18.32 -13.61 -20.34
CA GLU A 222 -17.45 -12.45 -20.53
C GLU A 222 -18.25 -11.33 -21.19
N LYS A 223 -18.11 -10.11 -20.63
CA LYS A 223 -18.77 -8.90 -21.12
C LYS A 223 -17.95 -7.68 -20.75
N ASP A 224 -17.83 -6.76 -21.69
CA ASP A 224 -17.30 -5.43 -21.41
C ASP A 224 -18.31 -4.63 -20.60
N ARG A 225 -17.87 -4.11 -19.46
CA ARG A 225 -18.67 -3.26 -18.57
C ARG A 225 -18.13 -1.85 -18.59
N SER A 226 -19.03 -0.88 -18.80
CA SER A 226 -18.69 0.53 -18.65
C SER A 226 -19.02 0.95 -17.21
N LEU A 227 -17.99 1.38 -16.48
CA LEU A 227 -18.08 1.80 -15.10
C LEU A 227 -17.68 3.27 -14.97
N SER A 228 -18.47 4.04 -14.24
CA SER A 228 -18.15 5.43 -13.92
C SER A 228 -17.32 5.48 -12.64
N VAL A 229 -16.14 6.07 -12.73
CA VAL A 229 -15.18 6.18 -11.62
C VAL A 229 -15.02 7.64 -11.27
N ASN A 230 -15.19 7.97 -10.00
CA ASN A 230 -14.90 9.30 -9.47
C ASN A 230 -13.47 9.33 -8.94
N ILE A 231 -12.63 10.16 -9.55
CA ILE A 231 -11.24 10.37 -9.17
C ILE A 231 -11.18 11.67 -8.39
N PRO A 232 -10.85 11.63 -7.09
CA PRO A 232 -10.78 12.84 -6.27
C PRO A 232 -9.58 13.70 -6.67
N ALA A 233 -9.69 15.02 -6.43
CA ALA A 233 -8.57 15.94 -6.59
C ALA A 233 -7.40 15.57 -5.67
N GLY A 234 -6.19 15.79 -6.14
CA GLY A 234 -4.97 15.52 -5.38
C GLY A 234 -4.44 14.09 -5.47
N VAL A 235 -5.03 13.22 -6.31
CA VAL A 235 -4.52 11.85 -6.51
C VAL A 235 -3.07 11.86 -6.97
N GLU A 236 -2.33 10.84 -6.55
CA GLU A 236 -0.92 10.62 -6.89
C GLU A 236 -0.76 9.28 -7.63
N THR A 237 0.33 9.15 -8.36
CA THR A 237 0.71 7.86 -8.95
C THR A 237 0.81 6.80 -7.85
N GLY A 238 0.17 5.64 -8.07
CA GLY A 238 0.05 4.58 -7.07
C GLY A 238 -1.19 4.69 -6.17
N THR A 239 -1.98 5.77 -6.26
CA THR A 239 -3.28 5.86 -5.57
C THR A 239 -4.19 4.73 -6.05
N ARG A 240 -4.81 4.03 -5.09
CA ARG A 240 -5.67 2.88 -5.35
C ARG A 240 -7.11 3.20 -4.99
N ILE A 241 -8.01 3.05 -5.96
CA ILE A 241 -9.46 3.18 -5.79
C ILE A 241 -10.08 1.78 -5.87
N ARG A 242 -10.90 1.41 -4.88
CA ARG A 242 -11.60 0.13 -4.85
C ARG A 242 -13.07 0.35 -5.18
N LEU A 243 -13.56 -0.38 -6.17
CA LEU A 243 -14.97 -0.50 -6.48
C LEU A 243 -15.43 -1.89 -6.03
N ALA A 244 -16.17 -1.92 -4.92
CA ALA A 244 -16.63 -3.15 -4.30
C ALA A 244 -17.64 -3.87 -5.19
N GLY A 245 -17.45 -5.19 -5.41
CA GLY A 245 -18.35 -6.03 -6.20
C GLY A 245 -18.23 -5.84 -7.72
N GLU A 246 -17.30 -5.03 -8.22
CA GLU A 246 -17.08 -4.75 -9.64
C GLU A 246 -15.98 -5.62 -10.26
N GLY A 247 -15.49 -6.62 -9.53
CA GLY A 247 -14.59 -7.67 -10.03
C GLY A 247 -15.31 -8.73 -10.85
N GLU A 248 -14.65 -9.88 -11.06
CA GLU A 248 -15.27 -11.03 -11.73
C GLU A 248 -16.45 -11.60 -10.93
N ALA A 249 -17.48 -12.06 -11.63
CA ALA A 249 -18.55 -12.80 -11.00
C ALA A 249 -18.03 -14.11 -10.42
N GLY A 250 -18.52 -14.46 -9.22
CA GLY A 250 -18.25 -15.75 -8.63
C GLY A 250 -18.88 -16.89 -9.42
N MET A 251 -18.32 -18.08 -9.27
CA MET A 251 -18.87 -19.25 -9.94
C MET A 251 -20.20 -19.67 -9.28
N ARG A 252 -21.17 -20.02 -10.11
CA ARG A 252 -22.46 -20.60 -9.68
C ARG A 252 -23.18 -19.76 -8.62
N GLY A 253 -23.33 -18.45 -8.90
CA GLY A 253 -24.02 -17.52 -8.00
C GLY A 253 -23.18 -17.07 -6.81
N GLY A 254 -21.88 -17.31 -6.81
CA GLY A 254 -20.96 -16.76 -5.82
C GLY A 254 -20.88 -15.24 -5.89
N PRO A 255 -20.51 -14.55 -4.81
CA PRO A 255 -20.35 -13.11 -4.80
C PRO A 255 -19.22 -12.69 -5.76
N SER A 256 -19.38 -11.54 -6.37
CA SER A 256 -18.32 -10.96 -7.21
C SER A 256 -17.09 -10.57 -6.41
N GLY A 257 -15.94 -10.51 -7.06
CA GLY A 257 -14.74 -9.85 -6.56
C GLY A 257 -14.86 -8.33 -6.58
N ASP A 258 -13.77 -7.65 -6.30
CA ASP A 258 -13.67 -6.19 -6.33
C ASP A 258 -12.80 -5.75 -7.53
N LEU A 259 -13.02 -4.52 -8.01
CA LEU A 259 -12.14 -3.90 -8.99
C LEU A 259 -11.24 -2.89 -8.29
N TYR A 260 -9.93 -3.07 -8.45
CA TYR A 260 -8.90 -2.15 -7.98
C TYR A 260 -8.35 -1.33 -9.14
N ILE A 261 -8.55 -0.03 -9.08
CA ILE A 261 -8.05 0.92 -10.06
C ILE A 261 -6.80 1.57 -9.49
N PHE A 262 -5.69 1.45 -10.22
CA PHE A 262 -4.42 2.07 -9.89
C PHE A 262 -4.25 3.30 -10.77
N ILE A 263 -4.11 4.44 -10.13
CA ILE A 263 -3.89 5.72 -10.81
C ILE A 263 -2.42 5.85 -11.19
N GLU A 264 -2.17 6.25 -12.42
CA GLU A 264 -0.86 6.63 -12.94
C GLU A 264 -1.00 8.05 -13.50
N VAL A 265 -0.39 9.03 -12.81
CA VAL A 265 -0.38 10.42 -13.28
C VAL A 265 0.71 10.55 -14.33
N GLU A 266 0.35 11.06 -15.50
CA GLU A 266 1.28 11.27 -16.60
C GLU A 266 2.27 12.40 -16.27
N GLU A 267 3.50 12.28 -16.80
CA GLU A 267 4.49 13.35 -16.73
C GLU A 267 3.99 14.56 -17.52
N HIS A 268 4.23 15.76 -16.96
CA HIS A 268 3.80 16.99 -17.59
C HIS A 268 5.01 17.75 -18.16
N GLU A 269 4.82 18.40 -19.33
CA GLU A 269 5.91 19.08 -20.05
C GLU A 269 6.55 20.24 -19.26
N LEU A 270 5.74 20.96 -18.45
CA LEU A 270 6.17 22.17 -17.75
C LEU A 270 6.32 21.98 -16.24
N PHE A 271 5.61 21.01 -15.67
CA PHE A 271 5.54 20.83 -14.23
C PHE A 271 6.07 19.47 -13.80
N GLU A 272 6.92 19.47 -12.81
CA GLU A 272 7.34 18.28 -12.08
C GLU A 272 6.65 18.29 -10.71
N ARG A 273 6.05 17.17 -10.32
CA ARG A 273 5.34 17.06 -9.05
C ARG A 273 6.18 16.38 -7.99
N ASP A 274 6.28 16.99 -6.82
CA ASP A 274 6.83 16.37 -5.60
C ASP A 274 5.83 16.54 -4.45
N GLY A 275 5.12 15.47 -4.14
CA GLY A 275 4.01 15.49 -3.18
C GLY A 275 2.94 16.54 -3.54
N PRO A 276 2.65 17.50 -2.66
CA PRO A 276 1.71 18.58 -2.94
C PRO A 276 2.32 19.75 -3.74
N ASN A 277 3.64 19.80 -3.90
CA ASN A 277 4.29 20.90 -4.57
C ASN A 277 4.51 20.62 -6.05
N LEU A 278 4.49 21.70 -6.84
CA LEU A 278 4.82 21.68 -8.26
C LEU A 278 6.10 22.46 -8.49
N PHE A 279 6.98 21.90 -9.30
CA PHE A 279 8.22 22.55 -9.74
C PHE A 279 8.08 22.94 -11.20
N CYS A 280 8.50 24.15 -11.53
CA CYS A 280 8.51 24.65 -12.90
C CYS A 280 9.82 25.36 -13.16
N ARG A 281 10.58 24.90 -14.15
CA ARG A 281 11.81 25.53 -14.57
C ARG A 281 11.50 26.56 -15.66
N VAL A 282 11.79 27.84 -15.35
CA VAL A 282 11.43 28.97 -16.22
C VAL A 282 12.68 29.63 -16.79
N PRO A 283 12.86 29.65 -18.13
CA PRO A 283 13.95 30.36 -18.74
C PRO A 283 13.75 31.88 -18.61
N VAL A 284 14.80 32.57 -18.22
CA VAL A 284 14.84 34.03 -18.10
C VAL A 284 16.07 34.57 -18.80
N THR A 285 15.93 35.67 -19.49
CA THR A 285 17.08 36.31 -20.14
C THR A 285 18.07 36.82 -19.13
N MET A 286 19.38 36.80 -19.45
CA MET A 286 20.40 37.32 -18.56
C MET A 286 20.17 38.80 -18.18
N GLY A 287 19.57 39.59 -19.08
CA GLY A 287 19.20 40.98 -18.80
C GLY A 287 18.16 41.10 -17.71
N ASN A 288 17.09 40.29 -17.77
CA ASN A 288 16.07 40.26 -16.71
C ASN A 288 16.61 39.70 -15.39
N ALA A 289 17.55 38.74 -15.44
CA ALA A 289 18.18 38.23 -14.24
C ALA A 289 19.08 39.28 -13.57
N ALA A 290 19.83 40.06 -14.36
CA ALA A 290 20.72 41.11 -13.86
C ALA A 290 19.95 42.34 -13.35
N LEU A 291 19.03 42.86 -14.14
CA LEU A 291 18.30 44.11 -13.84
C LEU A 291 17.10 43.91 -12.90
N GLY A 292 16.63 42.68 -12.80
CA GLY A 292 15.34 42.34 -12.16
C GLY A 292 14.17 42.64 -13.11
N GLY A 293 12.98 42.26 -12.66
CA GLY A 293 11.77 42.44 -13.47
C GLY A 293 10.62 41.57 -12.98
N SER A 294 9.64 41.34 -13.82
CA SER A 294 8.57 40.41 -13.54
C SER A 294 8.32 39.50 -14.73
N ILE A 295 8.02 38.24 -14.44
CA ILE A 295 7.62 37.26 -15.45
C ILE A 295 6.20 36.73 -15.13
N GLU A 296 5.50 36.32 -16.16
CA GLU A 296 4.27 35.57 -16.01
C GLU A 296 4.55 34.09 -16.29
N VAL A 297 4.07 33.23 -15.40
CA VAL A 297 4.22 31.79 -15.50
C VAL A 297 2.84 31.13 -15.51
N PRO A 298 2.65 30.03 -16.26
CA PRO A 298 1.40 29.28 -16.21
C PRO A 298 1.24 28.64 -14.82
N THR A 299 0.01 28.46 -14.40
CA THR A 299 -0.34 27.69 -13.18
C THR A 299 -1.21 26.50 -13.57
N ILE A 300 -1.16 25.44 -12.77
CA ILE A 300 -1.85 24.17 -13.07
C ILE A 300 -3.38 24.32 -13.20
N ASP A 301 -3.95 25.35 -12.59
CA ASP A 301 -5.36 25.72 -12.71
C ASP A 301 -5.72 26.43 -14.03
N GLY A 302 -4.78 26.49 -14.99
CA GLY A 302 -4.93 27.20 -16.27
C GLY A 302 -4.80 28.72 -16.16
N GLY A 303 -4.49 29.24 -14.99
CA GLY A 303 -4.27 30.66 -14.74
C GLY A 303 -2.85 31.13 -15.06
N ARG A 304 -2.56 32.37 -14.64
CA ARG A 304 -1.22 32.96 -14.74
C ARG A 304 -0.77 33.46 -13.36
N GLY A 305 0.44 33.09 -13.00
CA GLY A 305 1.12 33.62 -11.81
C GLY A 305 2.12 34.68 -12.21
N ARG A 306 2.12 35.83 -11.51
CA ARG A 306 3.15 36.86 -11.69
C ARG A 306 4.24 36.73 -10.64
N VAL A 307 5.49 36.62 -11.07
CA VAL A 307 6.67 36.46 -10.23
C VAL A 307 7.60 37.63 -10.39
N GLN A 308 8.01 38.23 -9.28
CA GLN A 308 9.01 39.30 -9.27
C GLN A 308 10.40 38.70 -9.20
N ILE A 309 11.25 39.01 -10.16
CA ILE A 309 12.65 38.62 -10.20
C ILE A 309 13.47 39.74 -9.57
N PRO A 310 14.13 39.50 -8.44
CA PRO A 310 15.07 40.47 -7.88
C PRO A 310 16.27 40.67 -8.80
N SER A 311 16.83 41.88 -8.82
CA SER A 311 18.08 42.14 -9.55
C SER A 311 19.20 41.26 -9.01
N GLY A 312 20.12 40.85 -9.91
CA GLY A 312 21.22 39.96 -9.59
C GLY A 312 20.80 38.51 -9.29
N SER A 313 19.61 38.07 -9.77
CA SER A 313 19.18 36.70 -9.61
C SER A 313 20.04 35.74 -10.42
N GLN A 314 20.51 34.67 -9.76
CA GLN A 314 21.35 33.66 -10.38
C GLN A 314 20.49 32.48 -10.89
N SER A 315 21.07 31.70 -11.82
CA SER A 315 20.46 30.45 -12.30
C SER A 315 20.34 29.46 -11.13
N GLY A 316 19.23 28.71 -11.08
CA GLY A 316 18.92 27.81 -9.97
C GLY A 316 18.22 28.49 -8.78
N ARG A 317 18.07 29.84 -8.81
CA ARG A 317 17.29 30.53 -7.76
C ARG A 317 15.84 30.08 -7.77
N GLN A 318 15.35 29.65 -6.61
CA GLN A 318 13.97 29.20 -6.45
C GLN A 318 13.10 30.30 -5.85
N MET A 319 11.89 30.42 -6.38
CA MET A 319 10.86 31.33 -5.92
C MET A 319 9.56 30.56 -5.72
N ARG A 320 8.76 30.97 -4.73
CA ARG A 320 7.57 30.23 -4.34
C ARG A 320 6.31 31.04 -4.56
N LEU A 321 5.38 30.44 -5.31
CA LEU A 321 3.99 30.89 -5.42
C LEU A 321 3.13 30.06 -4.47
N ARG A 322 2.69 30.66 -3.39
CA ARG A 322 1.91 29.97 -2.35
C ARG A 322 0.55 29.53 -2.87
N GLY A 323 0.13 28.32 -2.51
CA GLY A 323 -1.18 27.76 -2.84
C GLY A 323 -1.42 27.54 -4.34
N LYS A 324 -0.35 27.44 -5.14
CA LYS A 324 -0.42 27.15 -6.58
C LYS A 324 0.13 25.76 -6.95
N GLY A 325 0.29 24.89 -5.98
CA GLY A 325 0.61 23.47 -6.15
C GLY A 325 -0.64 22.60 -6.24
N MET A 326 -0.50 21.32 -5.89
CA MET A 326 -1.56 20.30 -5.93
C MET A 326 -2.38 20.33 -4.63
N PRO A 327 -3.69 20.04 -4.72
CA PRO A 327 -4.51 19.83 -3.54
C PRO A 327 -4.13 18.54 -2.82
N HIS A 328 -4.37 18.46 -1.52
CA HIS A 328 -4.21 17.23 -0.77
C HIS A 328 -5.41 16.30 -0.94
N LEU A 329 -5.17 15.02 -1.18
CA LEU A 329 -6.21 13.98 -1.38
C LEU A 329 -7.22 13.89 -0.22
N ARG A 330 -6.80 14.16 1.02
CA ARG A 330 -7.64 14.09 2.23
C ARG A 330 -8.18 15.44 2.67
N GLY A 331 -8.11 16.45 1.82
CA GLY A 331 -8.40 17.83 2.16
C GLY A 331 -7.26 18.51 2.91
N GLY A 332 -7.26 19.83 2.95
CA GLY A 332 -6.23 20.65 3.55
C GLY A 332 -5.81 21.80 2.64
N ALA A 333 -4.71 22.46 3.00
CA ALA A 333 -4.17 23.54 2.19
C ALA A 333 -3.56 22.97 0.88
N THR A 334 -3.77 23.68 -0.22
CA THR A 334 -3.09 23.40 -1.49
C THR A 334 -1.60 23.62 -1.33
N GLY A 335 -0.78 22.78 -1.94
CA GLY A 335 0.67 22.94 -1.96
C GLY A 335 1.11 24.19 -2.70
N ASP A 336 2.40 24.38 -2.81
CA ASP A 336 3.00 25.56 -3.44
C ASP A 336 3.58 25.21 -4.81
N MET A 337 3.69 26.22 -5.67
CA MET A 337 4.45 26.11 -6.91
C MET A 337 5.84 26.74 -6.70
N ILE A 338 6.88 25.97 -6.97
CA ILE A 338 8.28 26.36 -6.87
C ILE A 338 8.79 26.61 -8.29
N ILE A 339 9.24 27.82 -8.53
CA ILE A 339 9.75 28.27 -9.80
C ILE A 339 11.26 28.34 -9.69
N GLU A 340 11.95 27.56 -10.50
CA GLU A 340 13.40 27.60 -10.62
C GLU A 340 13.77 28.45 -11.85
N LEU A 341 14.55 29.51 -11.63
CA LEU A 341 15.06 30.34 -12.70
C LEU A 341 16.19 29.64 -13.45
N ALA A 342 16.06 29.54 -14.77
CA ALA A 342 17.14 29.11 -15.66
C ALA A 342 17.61 30.33 -16.46
N VAL A 343 18.74 30.91 -16.08
CA VAL A 343 19.27 32.08 -16.83
C VAL A 343 19.76 31.61 -18.17
N GLU A 344 19.16 32.17 -19.21
CA GLU A 344 19.52 31.88 -20.60
C GLU A 344 20.53 32.90 -21.13
N THR A 345 21.66 32.39 -21.60
CA THR A 345 22.66 33.18 -22.31
C THR A 345 22.34 33.21 -23.80
N PRO A 346 22.22 34.39 -24.43
CA PRO A 346 21.87 34.49 -25.84
C PRO A 346 22.96 33.90 -26.75
N VAL A 347 22.55 33.08 -27.73
CA VAL A 347 23.46 32.30 -28.60
C VAL A 347 23.73 32.94 -29.95
N ASN A 348 22.79 33.70 -30.53
CA ASN A 348 22.88 34.25 -31.89
C ASN A 348 23.02 35.78 -31.85
N LEU A 349 24.11 36.26 -31.37
CA LEU A 349 24.37 37.70 -31.17
C LEU A 349 24.73 38.41 -32.48
N THR A 350 24.11 39.56 -32.70
CA THR A 350 24.47 40.53 -33.74
C THR A 350 25.82 41.20 -33.39
N SER A 351 26.47 41.80 -34.37
CA SER A 351 27.74 42.53 -34.13
C SER A 351 27.59 43.59 -33.04
N ARG A 352 26.48 44.36 -33.07
CA ARG A 352 26.22 45.41 -32.10
C ARG A 352 26.01 44.85 -30.67
N GLN A 353 25.31 43.71 -30.56
CA GLN A 353 25.16 43.04 -29.24
C GLN A 353 26.50 42.57 -28.69
N LYS A 354 27.37 42.04 -29.54
CA LYS A 354 28.74 41.65 -29.12
C LYS A 354 29.57 42.81 -28.61
N GLU A 355 29.45 43.96 -29.29
CA GLU A 355 30.13 45.19 -28.85
C GLU A 355 29.62 45.63 -27.48
N LEU A 356 28.30 45.71 -27.29
CA LEU A 356 27.69 46.09 -26.01
C LEU A 356 28.02 45.14 -24.87
N LEU A 357 28.14 43.85 -25.15
CA LEU A 357 28.52 42.89 -24.13
C LEU A 357 29.97 42.98 -23.74
N ARG A 358 30.89 43.33 -24.67
CA ARG A 358 32.29 43.60 -24.35
C ARG A 358 32.44 44.85 -23.49
N GLU A 359 31.74 45.92 -23.87
CA GLU A 359 31.70 47.14 -23.07
C GLU A 359 31.15 46.88 -21.65
N PHE A 360 30.08 46.09 -21.56
CA PHE A 360 29.51 45.67 -20.27
C PHE A 360 30.52 44.85 -19.42
N GLU A 361 31.26 43.93 -20.04
CA GLU A 361 32.26 43.10 -19.35
C GLU A 361 33.40 43.94 -18.79
N GLU A 362 33.93 44.90 -19.60
CA GLU A 362 34.95 45.84 -19.16
C GLU A 362 34.53 46.68 -17.95
N LEU A 363 33.23 47.07 -17.90
CA LEU A 363 32.68 47.85 -16.78
C LEU A 363 32.33 47.00 -15.58
N SER A 364 32.31 45.68 -15.72
CA SER A 364 31.79 44.74 -14.71
C SER A 364 32.86 43.99 -13.92
N GLU A 365 34.14 44.25 -14.12
CA GLU A 365 35.24 43.52 -13.46
C GLU A 365 35.11 43.47 -11.94
N GLU A 366 34.62 44.55 -11.31
CA GLU A 366 34.45 44.63 -9.85
C GLU A 366 33.09 44.12 -9.36
N ASN A 367 32.12 43.84 -10.28
CA ASN A 367 30.77 43.52 -9.97
C ASN A 367 30.43 42.02 -10.04
N ASN A 368 31.43 41.15 -10.28
CA ASN A 368 31.31 39.71 -10.36
C ASN A 368 32.01 39.00 -9.17
N PRO A 369 31.47 39.04 -7.95
CA PRO A 369 32.17 38.62 -6.73
C PRO A 369 32.50 37.11 -6.70
N GLU A 370 31.71 36.27 -7.30
CA GLU A 370 31.97 34.81 -7.34
C GLU A 370 33.18 34.52 -8.27
N SER A 371 33.20 35.11 -9.45
CA SER A 371 34.29 34.97 -10.40
C SER A 371 35.59 35.49 -9.81
N SER A 372 35.59 36.70 -9.26
CA SER A 372 36.78 37.30 -8.65
C SER A 372 37.31 36.51 -7.45
N SER A 373 36.44 36.02 -6.60
CA SER A 373 36.78 35.16 -5.45
C SER A 373 37.38 33.83 -5.90
N PHE A 374 36.78 33.17 -6.91
CA PHE A 374 37.32 31.94 -7.46
C PHE A 374 38.75 32.13 -8.00
N PHE A 375 38.94 33.10 -8.88
CA PHE A 375 40.25 33.32 -9.47
C PHE A 375 41.31 33.77 -8.46
N SER A 376 40.96 34.52 -7.43
CA SER A 376 41.86 34.83 -6.32
C SER A 376 42.30 33.57 -5.56
N SER A 377 41.34 32.64 -5.31
CA SER A 377 41.61 31.36 -4.66
C SER A 377 42.51 30.46 -5.53
N VAL A 378 42.27 30.43 -6.84
CA VAL A 378 43.11 29.69 -7.80
C VAL A 378 44.52 30.24 -7.82
N LYS A 379 44.67 31.56 -7.81
CA LYS A 379 46.00 32.20 -7.76
C LYS A 379 46.75 31.84 -6.49
N SER A 380 46.10 31.92 -5.31
CA SER A 380 46.73 31.53 -4.05
C SER A 380 47.10 30.04 -4.00
N PHE A 381 46.29 29.16 -4.61
CA PHE A 381 46.58 27.73 -4.73
C PHE A 381 47.84 27.50 -5.61
N TRP A 382 47.94 28.16 -6.76
CA TRP A 382 49.13 28.04 -7.60
C TRP A 382 50.42 28.61 -6.95
N ASP A 383 50.28 29.70 -6.22
CA ASP A 383 51.41 30.30 -5.49
C ASP A 383 51.88 29.36 -4.37
N SER A 384 50.94 28.63 -3.69
CA SER A 384 51.28 27.63 -2.67
C SER A 384 51.97 26.37 -3.24
N MET A 385 51.73 26.05 -4.51
CA MET A 385 52.33 24.87 -5.17
C MET A 385 53.72 25.17 -5.76
N LYS A 386 54.10 26.44 -5.87
CA LYS A 386 55.39 26.87 -6.39
C LYS A 386 56.45 27.12 -5.31
N GLY A 387 56.08 27.11 -4.02
CA GLY A 387 56.98 27.15 -2.87
C GLY A 387 57.20 25.76 -2.33
#